data_12f7c8b27bc81107c544d8d151468738
#
_entry.id   12f7c8b27bc81107c544d8d151468738
#
_cell.length_a   1.000
_cell.length_b   1.000
_cell.length_c   1.000
_cell.angle_alpha   90.00
_cell.angle_beta   90.00
_cell.angle_gamma   90.00
#
_symmetry.space_group_name_H-M   'P 1'
#
loop_
_entity.id
_entity.type
_entity.pdbx_description
1 polymer ?
#
loop_
_entity_poly.entity_id
_entity_poly.type
_entity_poly.pdbx_seq_one_letter_code
_entity_poly.pdbx_strand_id
1 'polypeptide(L)'
;NNSTYLDTYAWILFVKGNYAEARLYIDEAIKNDKDSSDVVLEHCGDIYYMTGDAEGALKYWKQAWDKGNRSDTLKQKIQKKKYISDETKPAE
;
A
#
# COMPACT_ATOMS: atom_id res chain seq x y z
N ASN A 1 5.53 13.56 -11.23
CA ASN A 1 6.32 12.68 -12.04
C ASN A 1 5.60 11.35 -12.24
N ASN A 2 6.23 10.44 -12.96
CA ASN A 2 5.58 9.21 -13.36
C ASN A 2 5.19 8.34 -12.19
N SER A 3 5.99 8.27 -11.14
CA SER A 3 5.67 7.38 -10.04
C SER A 3 4.44 7.85 -9.27
N THR A 4 4.27 9.15 -9.08
CA THR A 4 3.08 9.69 -8.44
C THR A 4 1.84 9.39 -9.26
N TYR A 5 1.94 9.56 -10.57
CA TYR A 5 0.83 9.29 -11.46
C TYR A 5 0.45 7.81 -11.42
N LEU A 6 1.44 6.95 -11.46
CA LEU A 6 1.21 5.51 -11.43
C LEU A 6 0.60 5.08 -10.10
N ASP A 7 1.05 5.65 -8.99
CA ASP A 7 0.48 5.34 -7.69
C ASP A 7 -0.99 5.74 -7.63
N THR A 8 -1.32 6.92 -8.12
CA THR A 8 -2.70 7.39 -8.12
C THR A 8 -3.58 6.45 -8.92
N TYR A 9 -3.13 6.06 -10.09
CA TYR A 9 -3.91 5.17 -10.94
C TYR A 9 -4.06 3.79 -10.30
N ALA A 10 -2.98 3.30 -9.70
CA ALA A 10 -3.05 2.01 -9.01
C ALA A 10 -4.07 2.05 -7.87
N TRP A 11 -4.12 3.17 -7.15
CA TRP A 11 -5.05 3.28 -6.03
C TRP A 11 -6.50 3.31 -6.52
N ILE A 12 -6.76 3.99 -7.63
CA ILE A 12 -8.10 3.97 -8.21
C ILE A 12 -8.51 2.54 -8.55
N LEU A 13 -7.61 1.77 -9.15
CA LEU A 13 -7.88 0.37 -9.46
C LEU A 13 -8.12 -0.45 -8.20
N PHE A 14 -7.35 -0.18 -7.15
CA PHE A 14 -7.50 -0.87 -5.88
C PHE A 14 -8.89 -0.65 -5.31
N VAL A 15 -9.35 0.60 -5.30
CA VAL A 15 -10.67 0.94 -4.76
C VAL A 15 -11.77 0.25 -5.55
N LYS A 16 -11.57 0.07 -6.85
CA LYS A 16 -12.53 -0.62 -7.70
C LYS A 16 -12.49 -2.13 -7.57
N GLY A 17 -11.53 -2.66 -6.82
CA GLY A 17 -11.39 -4.10 -6.66
C GLY A 17 -10.54 -4.76 -7.73
N ASN A 18 -9.90 -4.00 -8.60
CA ASN A 18 -9.04 -4.53 -9.66
C ASN A 18 -7.63 -4.70 -9.13
N TYR A 19 -7.45 -5.60 -8.19
CA TYR A 19 -6.21 -5.72 -7.45
C TYR A 19 -5.03 -6.15 -8.30
N ALA A 20 -5.25 -7.08 -9.21
CA ALA A 20 -4.15 -7.57 -10.06
C ALA A 20 -3.61 -6.46 -10.93
N GLU A 21 -4.49 -5.66 -11.53
CA GLU A 21 -4.05 -4.52 -12.33
C GLU A 21 -3.39 -3.45 -11.48
N ALA A 22 -3.97 -3.20 -10.29
CA ALA A 22 -3.38 -2.24 -9.37
C ALA A 22 -1.93 -2.61 -9.05
N ARG A 23 -1.69 -3.91 -8.88
CA ARG A 23 -0.34 -4.38 -8.58
C ARG A 23 0.64 -4.08 -9.71
N LEU A 24 0.21 -4.24 -10.96
CA LEU A 24 1.08 -3.93 -12.08
C LEU A 24 1.53 -2.46 -12.06
N TYR A 25 0.60 -1.57 -11.78
CA TYR A 25 0.93 -0.15 -11.79
C TYR A 25 1.72 0.28 -10.57
N ILE A 26 1.44 -0.29 -9.41
CA ILE A 26 2.21 0.06 -8.23
C ILE A 26 3.64 -0.48 -8.33
N ASP A 27 3.82 -1.64 -8.93
CA ASP A 27 5.16 -2.17 -9.16
C ASP A 27 5.96 -1.25 -10.08
N GLU A 28 5.31 -0.70 -11.11
CA GLU A 28 5.95 0.26 -11.98
C GLU A 28 6.33 1.54 -11.21
N ALA A 29 5.44 2.00 -10.33
CA ALA A 29 5.73 3.19 -9.55
C ALA A 29 6.97 2.99 -8.67
N ILE A 30 7.05 1.85 -8.01
CA ILE A 30 8.18 1.53 -7.13
C ILE A 30 9.46 1.40 -7.97
N LYS A 31 9.36 0.76 -9.12
CA LYS A 31 10.51 0.56 -9.99
C LYS A 31 11.07 1.88 -10.52
N ASN A 32 10.18 2.82 -10.83
CA ASN A 32 10.59 4.09 -11.40
C ASN A 32 11.09 5.08 -10.36
N ASP A 33 10.81 4.84 -9.09
CA ASP A 33 11.22 5.77 -8.04
C ASP A 33 11.77 4.96 -6.87
N LYS A 34 13.08 4.85 -6.85
CA LYS A 34 13.75 4.06 -5.80
C LYS A 34 13.59 4.66 -4.43
N ASP A 35 13.25 5.94 -4.36
CA ASP A 35 13.04 6.61 -3.09
C ASP A 35 11.56 6.91 -2.92
N SER A 36 10.74 5.88 -3.08
CA SER A 36 9.29 6.02 -2.99
C SER A 36 8.87 6.58 -1.64
N SER A 37 7.82 7.39 -1.67
CA SER A 37 7.29 7.97 -0.44
C SER A 37 6.63 6.91 0.43
N ASP A 38 6.42 7.25 1.69
CA ASP A 38 5.73 6.35 2.61
C ASP A 38 4.32 6.02 2.14
N VAL A 39 3.65 6.99 1.50
CA VAL A 39 2.30 6.76 1.00
C VAL A 39 2.30 5.71 -0.10
N VAL A 40 3.24 5.81 -1.03
CA VAL A 40 3.34 4.83 -2.11
C VAL A 40 3.66 3.45 -1.56
N LEU A 41 4.55 3.38 -0.58
CA LEU A 41 4.91 2.10 0.03
C LEU A 41 3.74 1.47 0.77
N GLU A 42 2.95 2.28 1.47
CA GLU A 42 1.77 1.77 2.16
C GLU A 42 0.75 1.24 1.15
N HIS A 43 0.50 2.00 0.08
CA HIS A 43 -0.40 1.56 -0.98
C HIS A 43 0.08 0.24 -1.59
N CYS A 44 1.39 0.14 -1.79
CA CYS A 44 1.97 -1.08 -2.33
C CYS A 44 1.69 -2.28 -1.43
N GLY A 45 1.87 -2.11 -0.13
CA GLY A 45 1.55 -3.16 0.81
C GLY A 45 0.09 -3.57 0.78
N ASP A 46 -0.81 -2.57 0.73
CA ASP A 46 -2.24 -2.84 0.66
C ASP A 46 -2.58 -3.68 -0.56
N ILE A 47 -2.03 -3.29 -1.71
CA ILE A 47 -2.31 -3.97 -2.97
C ILE A 47 -1.74 -5.39 -2.94
N TYR A 48 -0.54 -5.55 -2.43
CA TYR A 48 0.07 -6.87 -2.32
C TYR A 48 -0.75 -7.80 -1.44
N TYR A 49 -1.25 -7.27 -0.32
CA TYR A 49 -2.06 -8.08 0.57
C TYR A 49 -3.31 -8.61 -0.15
N MET A 50 -3.96 -7.73 -0.91
CA MET A 50 -5.21 -8.11 -1.59
C MET A 50 -4.96 -9.07 -2.76
N THR A 51 -3.73 -9.16 -3.25
CA THR A 51 -3.39 -10.14 -4.29
C THR A 51 -2.87 -11.44 -3.69
N GLY A 52 -2.94 -11.59 -2.37
CA GLY A 52 -2.57 -12.83 -1.72
C GLY A 52 -1.13 -12.91 -1.24
N ASP A 53 -0.39 -11.82 -1.30
CA ASP A 53 1.01 -11.79 -0.89
C ASP A 53 1.15 -11.04 0.43
N ALA A 54 0.78 -11.72 1.51
CA ALA A 54 0.81 -11.10 2.83
C ALA A 54 2.22 -10.78 3.29
N GLU A 55 3.19 -11.60 2.91
CA GLU A 55 4.57 -11.35 3.31
C GLU A 55 5.12 -10.11 2.61
N GLY A 56 4.85 -9.98 1.31
CA GLY A 56 5.25 -8.79 0.59
C GLY A 56 4.57 -7.55 1.14
N ALA A 57 3.30 -7.68 1.50
CA ALA A 57 2.56 -6.58 2.09
C ALA A 57 3.24 -6.10 3.37
N LEU A 58 3.57 -7.03 4.25
CA LEU A 58 4.21 -6.67 5.51
C LEU A 58 5.55 -5.98 5.27
N LYS A 59 6.31 -6.46 4.29
CA LYS A 59 7.59 -5.84 3.94
C LYS A 59 7.42 -4.37 3.56
N TYR A 60 6.44 -4.09 2.69
CA TYR A 60 6.23 -2.71 2.24
C TYR A 60 5.64 -1.82 3.33
N TRP A 61 4.76 -2.38 4.15
CA TRP A 61 4.23 -1.63 5.30
C TRP A 61 5.34 -1.23 6.26
N LYS A 62 6.27 -2.13 6.52
CA LYS A 62 7.41 -1.83 7.39
C LYS A 62 8.31 -0.77 6.77
N GLN A 63 8.49 -0.80 5.45
CA GLN A 63 9.26 0.22 4.78
C GLN A 63 8.60 1.60 4.91
N ALA A 64 7.27 1.64 4.80
CA ALA A 64 6.54 2.89 5.00
C ALA A 64 6.74 3.41 6.41
N TRP A 65 6.68 2.52 7.39
CA TRP A 65 6.91 2.89 8.78
C TRP A 65 8.31 3.48 8.95
N ASP A 66 9.30 2.84 8.36
CA ASP A 66 10.68 3.31 8.46
C ASP A 66 10.88 4.66 7.80
N LYS A 67 10.07 4.98 6.81
CA LYS A 67 10.14 6.28 6.15
C LYS A 67 9.51 7.39 6.98
N GLY A 68 8.88 7.06 8.08
CA GLY A 68 8.31 8.06 8.96
C GLY A 68 6.80 8.05 9.08
N ASN A 69 6.14 7.15 8.38
CA ASN A 69 4.68 7.05 8.49
C ASN A 69 4.32 6.39 9.81
N ARG A 70 3.70 7.16 10.69
CA ARG A 70 3.36 6.68 12.04
C ARG A 70 1.86 6.67 12.28
N SER A 71 1.08 6.45 11.22
CA SER A 71 -0.37 6.41 11.37
C SER A 71 -0.78 5.16 12.16
N ASP A 72 -1.88 5.28 12.88
CA ASP A 72 -2.41 4.16 13.64
C ASP A 72 -2.82 3.02 12.72
N THR A 73 -3.37 3.36 11.57
CA THR A 73 -3.79 2.35 10.61
C THR A 73 -2.60 1.52 10.13
N LEU A 74 -1.50 2.19 9.78
CA LEU A 74 -0.31 1.48 9.35
C LEU A 74 0.24 0.60 10.46
N LYS A 75 0.26 1.13 11.68
CA LYS A 75 0.73 0.37 12.82
C LYS A 75 -0.08 -0.91 12.99
N GLN A 76 -1.40 -0.81 12.88
CA GLN A 76 -2.26 -1.98 13.02
C GLN A 76 -2.05 -2.98 11.88
N LYS A 77 -1.84 -2.49 10.66
CA LYS A 77 -1.55 -3.38 9.54
C LYS A 77 -0.31 -4.23 9.83
N ILE A 78 0.73 -3.59 10.35
CA ILE A 78 1.97 -4.30 10.67
C ILE A 78 1.76 -5.27 11.82
N GLN A 79 1.10 -4.83 12.87
CA GLN A 79 0.89 -5.66 14.05
C GLN A 79 -0.01 -6.85 13.77
N LYS A 80 -1.07 -6.63 13.03
CA LYS A 80 -2.04 -7.68 12.74
C LYS A 80 -1.73 -8.42 11.45
N LYS A 81 -0.77 -7.92 10.69
CA LYS A 81 -0.31 -8.54 9.45
C LYS A 81 -1.43 -8.70 8.45
N LYS A 82 -2.31 -7.69 8.36
CA LYS A 82 -3.42 -7.72 7.41
C LYS A 82 -3.83 -6.30 7.05
N TYR A 83 -4.52 -6.19 5.91
CA TYR A 83 -5.03 -4.91 5.46
C TYR A 83 -6.12 -4.41 6.41
N ILE A 84 -6.03 -3.14 6.74
CA ILE A 84 -7.03 -2.47 7.55
C ILE A 84 -7.35 -1.15 6.88
N SER A 85 -8.62 -0.96 6.55
CA SER A 85 -9.06 0.28 5.92
C SER A 85 -9.43 1.29 6.99
N ASP A 86 -9.07 2.54 6.75
CA ASP A 86 -9.51 3.61 7.65
C ASP A 86 -11.02 3.66 7.75
N GLU A 87 -11.69 3.26 6.68
CA GLU A 87 -13.13 3.34 6.61
C GLU A 87 -13.82 2.25 7.40
N THR A 88 -13.07 1.25 7.85
CA THR A 88 -13.65 0.16 8.61
C THR A 88 -13.45 0.34 10.10
N LYS A 89 -13.11 1.53 10.54
CA LYS A 89 -13.00 1.78 11.95
C LYS A 89 -14.30 1.47 12.64
N PRO A 90 -14.25 0.85 13.81
CA PRO A 90 -15.47 0.54 14.53
C PRO A 90 -16.19 1.81 14.81
N ALA A 91 -17.43 1.81 14.54
CA ALA A 91 -18.21 2.96 14.82
C ALA A 91 -18.45 3.08 16.27
N GLU A 92 -18.20 2.24 16.84
CA GLU A 92 -18.42 2.30 18.08
C GLU A 92 -18.42 2.88 18.71
#